data_b77d16cfe9abb8f56761a5519a797ee2
#
_entry.id   b77d16cfe9abb8f56761a5519a797ee2
#
_cell.length_a   1.000
_cell.length_b   1.000
_cell.length_c   1.000
_cell.angle_alpha   90.00
_cell.angle_beta   90.00
_cell.angle_gamma   90.00
#
_symmetry.space_group_name_H-M   'P 1'
#
loop_
_entity.id
_entity.type
_entity.pdbx_description
1 polymer ?
#
loop_
_entity_poly.entity_id
_entity_poly.type
_entity_poly.pdbx_seq_one_letter_code
_entity_poly.pdbx_strand_id
1 'polypeptide(L)'
;VAIYTLHTELSHMSFHDLQEAFALIPLSGVFFGLLAACANYILLSFNDMYSAWEIGVKLPHLKVGVISFVSNAIGFNLGASAISGGAVRYRLYSALGLDGTQVGHIVALNQLSMIFGPCLAGALAFFFSPDTMFSHFGWPQYARYLIAAGCALVPAAVLCAGEASARGHVFRIRD
;
A
#
# COMPACT_ATOMS: atom_id res chain seq x y z
N VAL A 1 18.36 -13.24 12.12
CA VAL A 1 17.61 -12.93 13.37
C VAL A 1 16.16 -13.34 13.20
N ALA A 2 15.40 -12.78 12.23
CA ALA A 2 13.96 -13.07 12.06
C ALA A 2 13.62 -14.58 11.89
N ILE A 3 14.39 -15.30 11.06
CA ILE A 3 14.19 -16.74 10.84
C ILE A 3 14.49 -17.52 12.13
N TYR A 4 15.49 -17.12 12.89
CA TYR A 4 15.83 -17.78 14.15
C TYR A 4 14.74 -17.55 15.21
N THR A 5 14.27 -16.32 15.34
CA THR A 5 13.16 -15.98 16.27
C THR A 5 11.88 -16.74 15.88
N LEU A 6 11.55 -16.76 14.59
CA LEU A 6 10.39 -17.50 14.08
C LEU A 6 10.50 -19.00 14.34
N HIS A 7 11.68 -19.57 14.13
CA HIS A 7 11.94 -21.01 14.41
C HIS A 7 11.81 -21.30 15.92
N THR A 8 12.30 -20.42 16.78
CA THR A 8 12.21 -20.59 18.24
C THR A 8 10.77 -20.52 18.72
N GLU A 9 10.00 -19.55 18.24
CA GLU A 9 8.57 -19.42 18.58
C GLU A 9 7.75 -20.58 18.04
N LEU A 10 7.97 -20.99 16.80
CA LEU A 10 7.25 -22.12 16.19
C LEU A 10 7.63 -23.48 16.80
N SER A 11 8.85 -23.65 17.32
CA SER A 11 9.27 -24.90 17.97
C SER A 11 8.59 -25.14 19.32
N HIS A 12 8.08 -24.09 19.96
CA HIS A 12 7.31 -24.15 21.20
C HIS A 12 5.79 -24.29 20.97
N MET A 13 5.30 -24.10 19.74
CA MET A 13 3.88 -24.27 19.40
C MET A 13 3.60 -25.71 18.99
N SER A 14 2.78 -26.40 19.79
CA SER A 14 2.26 -27.71 19.42
C SER A 14 1.22 -27.56 18.31
N PHE A 15 1.11 -28.58 17.46
CA PHE A 15 0.04 -28.65 16.44
C PHE A 15 -1.35 -28.54 17.07
N HIS A 16 -1.48 -28.98 18.32
CA HIS A 16 -2.70 -28.87 19.12
C HIS A 16 -3.03 -27.41 19.47
N ASP A 17 -2.03 -26.63 19.89
CA ASP A 17 -2.21 -25.21 20.25
C ASP A 17 -2.65 -24.38 19.02
N LEU A 18 -2.12 -24.75 17.84
CA LEU A 18 -2.53 -24.14 16.58
C LEU A 18 -4.01 -24.46 16.25
N GLN A 19 -4.41 -25.70 16.48
CA GLN A 19 -5.78 -26.15 16.24
C GLN A 19 -6.78 -25.48 17.22
N GLU A 20 -6.41 -25.33 18.49
CA GLU A 20 -7.19 -24.57 19.46
C GLU A 20 -7.29 -23.09 19.08
N ALA A 21 -6.18 -22.46 18.68
CA ALA A 21 -6.19 -21.06 18.25
C ALA A 21 -7.10 -20.85 17.02
N PHE A 22 -7.10 -21.76 16.05
CA PHE A 22 -8.03 -21.71 14.93
C PHE A 22 -9.49 -21.93 15.33
N ALA A 23 -9.75 -22.78 16.29
CA ALA A 23 -11.11 -23.05 16.78
C ALA A 23 -11.70 -21.85 17.54
N LEU A 24 -10.87 -21.00 18.11
CA LEU A 24 -11.27 -19.76 18.79
C LEU A 24 -11.67 -18.63 17.82
N ILE A 25 -11.30 -18.73 16.53
CA ILE A 25 -11.64 -17.68 15.56
C ILE A 25 -13.11 -17.82 15.16
N PRO A 26 -13.96 -16.86 15.48
CA PRO A 26 -15.36 -16.93 15.10
C PRO A 26 -15.50 -16.86 13.57
N LEU A 27 -16.38 -17.65 13.00
CA LEU A 27 -16.64 -17.71 11.56
C LEU A 27 -16.98 -16.32 10.98
N SER A 28 -17.65 -15.49 11.80
CA SER A 28 -17.93 -14.10 11.45
C SER A 28 -16.65 -13.28 11.25
N GLY A 29 -15.63 -13.48 12.08
CA GLY A 29 -14.32 -12.80 11.94
C GLY A 29 -13.64 -13.17 10.62
N VAL A 30 -13.67 -14.45 10.25
CA VAL A 30 -13.13 -14.92 8.96
C VAL A 30 -13.91 -14.30 7.79
N PHE A 31 -15.24 -14.27 7.88
CA PHE A 31 -16.10 -13.67 6.85
C PHE A 31 -15.82 -12.17 6.67
N PHE A 32 -15.76 -11.41 7.76
CA PHE A 32 -15.44 -9.98 7.69
C PHE A 32 -14.01 -9.72 7.23
N GLY A 33 -13.04 -10.56 7.63
CA GLY A 33 -11.67 -10.49 7.14
C GLY A 33 -11.58 -10.71 5.62
N LEU A 34 -12.30 -11.72 5.11
CA LEU A 34 -12.37 -11.99 3.68
C LEU A 34 -13.04 -10.84 2.92
N LEU A 35 -14.14 -10.30 3.45
CA LEU A 35 -14.82 -9.15 2.88
C LEU A 35 -13.91 -7.92 2.82
N ALA A 36 -13.18 -7.65 3.89
CA ALA A 36 -12.21 -6.56 3.94
C ALA A 36 -11.06 -6.75 2.93
N ALA A 37 -10.56 -7.98 2.79
CA ALA A 37 -9.54 -8.31 1.79
C ALA A 37 -10.07 -8.08 0.35
N CYS A 38 -11.27 -8.55 0.05
CA CYS A 38 -11.91 -8.30 -1.25
C CYS A 38 -12.07 -6.80 -1.53
N ALA A 39 -12.56 -6.04 -0.55
CA ALA A 39 -12.71 -4.58 -0.66
C ALA A 39 -11.36 -3.90 -0.91
N ASN A 40 -10.30 -4.32 -0.22
CA ASN A 40 -8.97 -3.80 -0.45
C ASN A 40 -8.48 -4.05 -1.89
N TYR A 41 -8.62 -5.25 -2.42
CA TYR A 41 -8.23 -5.55 -3.81
C TYR A 41 -9.07 -4.79 -4.84
N ILE A 42 -10.34 -4.55 -4.57
CA ILE A 42 -11.20 -3.70 -5.40
C ILE A 42 -10.66 -2.26 -5.40
N LEU A 43 -10.34 -1.69 -4.25
CA LEU A 43 -9.77 -0.35 -4.14
C LEU A 43 -8.42 -0.23 -4.86
N LEU A 44 -7.55 -1.24 -4.76
CA LEU A 44 -6.28 -1.28 -5.51
C LEU A 44 -6.52 -1.32 -7.02
N SER A 45 -7.55 -2.03 -7.47
CA SER A 45 -7.93 -2.07 -8.88
C SER A 45 -8.44 -0.72 -9.39
N PHE A 46 -9.22 0.01 -8.58
CA PHE A 46 -9.63 1.38 -8.91
C PHE A 46 -8.44 2.33 -9.02
N ASN A 47 -7.44 2.18 -8.17
CA ASN A 47 -6.22 2.98 -8.25
C ASN A 47 -5.47 2.77 -9.57
N ASP A 48 -5.31 1.51 -10.01
CA ASP A 48 -4.70 1.21 -11.31
C ASP A 48 -5.55 1.73 -12.49
N MET A 49 -6.89 1.67 -12.37
CA MET A 49 -7.80 2.23 -13.38
C MET A 49 -7.69 3.75 -13.47
N TYR A 50 -7.63 4.43 -12.33
CA TYR A 50 -7.42 5.87 -12.27
C TYR A 50 -6.09 6.26 -12.91
N SER A 51 -5.01 5.54 -12.59
CA SER A 51 -3.68 5.78 -13.16
C SER A 51 -3.66 5.58 -14.69
N ALA A 52 -4.37 4.57 -15.20
CA ALA A 52 -4.49 4.34 -16.65
C ALA A 52 -5.30 5.46 -17.34
N TRP A 53 -6.37 5.93 -16.68
CA TRP A 53 -7.19 7.04 -17.18
C TRP A 53 -6.41 8.36 -17.24
N GLU A 54 -5.61 8.65 -16.23
CA GLU A 54 -4.79 9.88 -16.16
C GLU A 54 -3.79 9.99 -17.31
N ILE A 55 -3.20 8.88 -17.74
CA ILE A 55 -2.30 8.85 -18.92
C ILE A 55 -3.03 8.76 -20.26
N GLY A 56 -4.37 8.87 -20.24
CA GLY A 56 -5.20 8.88 -21.44
C GLY A 56 -5.39 7.52 -22.12
N VAL A 57 -5.03 6.42 -21.47
CA VAL A 57 -5.16 5.07 -22.03
C VAL A 57 -6.50 4.44 -21.64
N LYS A 58 -7.27 4.05 -22.66
CA LYS A 58 -8.55 3.37 -22.47
C LYS A 58 -8.33 1.86 -22.45
N LEU A 59 -8.30 1.27 -21.27
CA LEU A 59 -8.19 -0.18 -21.08
C LEU A 59 -9.53 -0.78 -20.62
N PRO A 60 -9.83 -2.02 -20.98
CA PRO A 60 -11.01 -2.72 -20.44
C PRO A 60 -10.87 -2.89 -18.92
N HIS A 61 -11.86 -2.41 -18.19
CA HIS A 61 -11.82 -2.38 -16.70
C HIS A 61 -11.54 -3.75 -16.08
N LEU A 62 -12.13 -4.81 -16.64
CA LEU A 62 -11.88 -6.17 -16.15
C LEU A 62 -10.40 -6.60 -16.28
N LYS A 63 -9.76 -6.27 -17.40
CA LYS A 63 -8.34 -6.59 -17.62
C LYS A 63 -7.46 -5.83 -16.64
N VAL A 64 -7.73 -4.54 -16.42
CA VAL A 64 -7.00 -3.74 -15.43
C VAL A 64 -7.18 -4.32 -14.04
N GLY A 65 -8.41 -4.71 -13.65
CA GLY A 65 -8.68 -5.34 -12.37
C GLY A 65 -7.91 -6.64 -12.15
N VAL A 66 -7.87 -7.51 -13.16
CA VAL A 66 -7.10 -8.77 -13.10
C VAL A 66 -5.60 -8.49 -13.00
N ILE A 67 -5.08 -7.55 -13.78
CA ILE A 67 -3.66 -7.17 -13.73
C ILE A 67 -3.31 -6.59 -12.36
N SER A 68 -4.14 -5.70 -11.83
CA SER A 68 -3.96 -5.13 -10.50
C SER A 68 -3.96 -6.22 -9.43
N PHE A 69 -4.94 -7.12 -9.45
CA PHE A 69 -5.04 -8.22 -8.50
C PHE A 69 -3.78 -9.10 -8.53
N VAL A 70 -3.39 -9.61 -9.70
CA VAL A 70 -2.23 -10.49 -9.85
C VAL A 70 -0.93 -9.79 -9.43
N SER A 71 -0.75 -8.54 -9.86
CA SER A 71 0.45 -7.76 -9.56
C SER A 71 0.59 -7.47 -8.06
N ASN A 72 -0.51 -7.11 -7.39
CA ASN A 72 -0.49 -6.86 -5.95
C ASN A 72 -0.34 -8.16 -5.16
N ALA A 73 -1.03 -9.24 -5.55
CA ALA A 73 -0.90 -10.53 -4.90
C ALA A 73 0.55 -11.05 -4.96
N ILE A 74 1.19 -10.98 -6.12
CA ILE A 74 2.59 -11.38 -6.27
C ILE A 74 3.51 -10.40 -5.52
N GLY A 75 3.27 -9.10 -5.64
CA GLY A 75 4.07 -8.07 -4.99
C GLY A 75 4.10 -8.19 -3.47
N PHE A 76 2.96 -8.43 -2.85
CA PHE A 76 2.87 -8.58 -1.38
C PHE A 76 3.46 -9.90 -0.88
N ASN A 77 3.34 -10.98 -1.65
CA ASN A 77 3.87 -12.29 -1.23
C ASN A 77 5.38 -12.43 -1.45
N LEU A 78 5.94 -11.87 -2.52
CA LEU A 78 7.38 -11.96 -2.79
C LEU A 78 8.19 -10.89 -2.05
N GLY A 79 7.56 -9.91 -1.44
CA GLY A 79 8.22 -8.73 -0.90
C GLY A 79 8.74 -7.79 -1.99
N ALA A 80 9.29 -6.64 -1.60
CA ALA A 80 9.74 -5.59 -2.54
C ALA A 80 8.68 -5.30 -3.63
N SER A 81 7.44 -5.03 -3.21
CA SER A 81 6.24 -4.92 -4.07
C SER A 81 6.42 -3.96 -5.26
N ALA A 82 7.24 -2.93 -5.12
CA ALA A 82 7.59 -2.02 -6.19
C ALA A 82 8.30 -2.73 -7.36
N ILE A 83 9.19 -3.66 -7.04
CA ILE A 83 10.00 -4.39 -8.05
C ILE A 83 9.20 -5.58 -8.58
N SER A 84 8.74 -6.47 -7.71
CA SER A 84 8.04 -7.70 -8.11
C SER A 84 6.67 -7.41 -8.73
N GLY A 85 5.85 -6.61 -8.06
CA GLY A 85 4.54 -6.18 -8.59
C GLY A 85 4.69 -5.27 -9.81
N GLY A 86 5.71 -4.40 -9.85
CA GLY A 86 6.03 -3.55 -10.99
C GLY A 86 6.44 -4.35 -12.22
N ALA A 87 7.27 -5.38 -12.07
CA ALA A 87 7.67 -6.26 -13.17
C ALA A 87 6.48 -7.03 -13.76
N VAL A 88 5.57 -7.52 -12.91
CA VAL A 88 4.34 -8.18 -13.36
C VAL A 88 3.44 -7.21 -14.12
N ARG A 89 3.23 -5.98 -13.59
CA ARG A 89 2.49 -4.92 -14.29
C ARG A 89 3.12 -4.61 -15.64
N TYR A 90 4.43 -4.44 -15.68
CA TYR A 90 5.14 -4.17 -16.92
C TYR A 90 4.85 -5.23 -17.99
N ARG A 91 4.99 -6.51 -17.64
CA ARG A 91 4.75 -7.61 -18.56
C ARG A 91 3.30 -7.67 -19.05
N LEU A 92 2.34 -7.51 -18.14
CA LEU A 92 0.93 -7.66 -18.46
C LEU A 92 0.36 -6.45 -19.21
N TYR A 93 0.74 -5.24 -18.84
CA TYR A 93 0.31 -4.03 -19.55
C TYR A 93 0.99 -3.89 -20.91
N SER A 94 2.26 -4.28 -21.04
CA SER A 94 2.94 -4.31 -22.35
C SER A 94 2.28 -5.31 -23.31
N ALA A 95 1.76 -6.43 -22.82
CA ALA A 95 0.96 -7.35 -23.62
C ALA A 95 -0.40 -6.76 -24.08
N LEU A 96 -0.86 -5.69 -23.45
CA LEU A 96 -2.03 -4.91 -23.90
C LEU A 96 -1.66 -3.73 -24.82
N GLY A 97 -0.38 -3.58 -25.17
CA GLY A 97 0.11 -2.57 -26.09
C GLY A 97 0.57 -1.27 -25.44
N LEU A 98 0.72 -1.22 -24.12
CA LEU A 98 1.30 -0.06 -23.44
C LEU A 98 2.82 -0.05 -23.63
N ASP A 99 3.37 1.14 -23.82
CA ASP A 99 4.81 1.33 -23.82
C ASP A 99 5.40 1.35 -22.39
N GLY A 100 6.73 1.21 -22.29
CA GLY A 100 7.41 1.16 -21.00
C GLY A 100 7.23 2.43 -20.16
N THR A 101 7.06 3.58 -20.80
CA THR A 101 6.87 4.88 -20.14
C THR A 101 5.48 4.94 -19.49
N GLN A 102 4.47 4.52 -20.22
CA GLN A 102 3.09 4.45 -19.72
C GLN A 102 2.96 3.48 -18.55
N VAL A 103 3.56 2.30 -18.64
CA VAL A 103 3.57 1.34 -17.54
C VAL A 103 4.35 1.88 -16.34
N GLY A 104 5.49 2.52 -16.58
CA GLY A 104 6.28 3.17 -15.52
C GLY A 104 5.47 4.22 -14.78
N HIS A 105 4.66 5.01 -15.49
CA HIS A 105 3.77 6.01 -14.89
C HIS A 105 2.70 5.37 -13.99
N ILE A 106 2.03 4.31 -14.48
CA ILE A 106 1.04 3.56 -13.68
C ILE A 106 1.68 3.00 -12.40
N VAL A 107 2.88 2.40 -12.53
CA VAL A 107 3.60 1.86 -11.36
C VAL A 107 3.98 2.96 -10.39
N ALA A 108 4.48 4.09 -10.87
CA ALA A 108 4.87 5.22 -10.02
C ALA A 108 3.69 5.80 -9.25
N LEU A 109 2.55 6.03 -9.91
CA LEU A 109 1.33 6.51 -9.27
C LEU A 109 0.80 5.53 -8.22
N ASN A 110 0.84 4.23 -8.53
CA ASN A 110 0.44 3.19 -7.57
C ASN A 110 1.34 3.18 -6.34
N GLN A 111 2.66 3.31 -6.51
CA GLN A 111 3.62 3.37 -5.39
C GLN A 111 3.46 4.64 -4.54
N LEU A 112 3.19 5.78 -5.18
CA LEU A 112 2.87 7.02 -4.46
C LEU A 112 1.61 6.83 -3.59
N SER A 113 0.53 6.28 -4.14
CA SER A 113 -0.70 5.99 -3.39
C SER A 113 -0.45 5.07 -2.18
N MET A 114 0.45 4.10 -2.32
CA MET A 114 0.84 3.20 -1.23
C MET A 114 1.59 3.91 -0.09
N ILE A 115 2.26 5.01 -0.37
CA ILE A 115 2.91 5.84 0.65
C ILE A 115 1.89 6.79 1.31
N PHE A 116 1.06 7.44 0.50
CA PHE A 116 0.08 8.41 0.99
C PHE A 116 -0.97 7.79 1.92
N GLY A 117 -1.51 6.63 1.55
CA GLY A 117 -2.58 5.98 2.31
C GLY A 117 -2.18 5.68 3.77
N PRO A 118 -1.12 4.90 4.02
CA PRO A 118 -0.66 4.61 5.38
C PRO A 118 -0.19 5.85 6.15
N CYS A 119 0.45 6.81 5.47
CA CYS A 119 0.87 8.05 6.12
C CYS A 119 -0.33 8.87 6.61
N LEU A 120 -1.35 9.03 5.78
CA LEU A 120 -2.57 9.75 6.17
C LEU A 120 -3.34 9.01 7.27
N ALA A 121 -3.51 7.69 7.12
CA ALA A 121 -4.17 6.86 8.13
C ALA A 121 -3.40 6.88 9.45
N GLY A 122 -2.07 6.80 9.41
CA GLY A 122 -1.19 6.92 10.57
C GLY A 122 -1.32 8.29 11.25
N ALA A 123 -1.27 9.36 10.48
CA ALA A 123 -1.45 10.72 11.00
C ALA A 123 -2.78 10.87 11.76
N LEU A 124 -3.88 10.43 11.15
CA LEU A 124 -5.21 10.46 11.78
C LEU A 124 -5.27 9.57 13.01
N ALA A 125 -4.77 8.32 12.92
CA ALA A 125 -4.79 7.39 14.04
C ALA A 125 -4.02 7.92 15.25
N PHE A 126 -2.82 8.48 15.05
CA PHE A 126 -2.04 9.05 16.14
C PHE A 126 -2.62 10.36 16.66
N PHE A 127 -3.23 11.16 15.80
CA PHE A 127 -3.88 12.40 16.22
C PHE A 127 -5.08 12.14 17.14
N PHE A 128 -5.90 11.15 16.80
CA PHE A 128 -7.09 10.76 17.57
C PHE A 128 -6.82 9.67 18.64
N SER A 129 -5.57 9.23 18.79
CA SER A 129 -5.22 8.17 19.74
C SER A 129 -5.48 8.60 21.19
N PRO A 130 -6.07 7.72 22.04
CA PRO A 130 -6.24 7.98 23.46
C PRO A 130 -4.90 8.12 24.18
N ASP A 131 -4.82 9.01 25.17
CA ASP A 131 -3.60 9.25 25.98
C ASP A 131 -3.10 7.99 26.70
N THR A 132 -4.00 7.08 27.05
CA THR A 132 -3.71 5.81 27.71
C THR A 132 -2.78 4.90 26.90
N MET A 133 -2.80 5.00 25.57
CA MET A 133 -1.97 4.16 24.70
C MET A 133 -0.48 4.51 24.82
N PHE A 134 -0.15 5.80 24.89
CA PHE A 134 1.23 6.27 25.01
C PHE A 134 1.79 6.15 26.42
N SER A 135 0.93 6.27 27.43
CA SER A 135 1.32 6.08 28.83
C SER A 135 1.76 4.65 29.13
N HIS A 136 1.17 3.64 28.46
CA HIS A 136 1.58 2.24 28.57
C HIS A 136 3.03 1.98 28.08
N PHE A 137 3.48 2.74 27.08
CA PHE A 137 4.83 2.66 26.55
C PHE A 137 5.83 3.62 27.24
N GLY A 138 5.39 4.38 28.25
CA GLY A 138 6.22 5.38 28.93
C GLY A 138 6.61 6.57 28.05
N TRP A 139 5.93 6.77 26.93
CA TRP A 139 6.21 7.86 26.01
C TRP A 139 5.47 9.12 26.42
N PRO A 140 6.09 10.30 26.26
CA PRO A 140 5.46 11.57 26.61
C PRO A 140 4.28 11.85 25.64
N GLN A 141 3.24 12.50 26.14
CA GLN A 141 2.00 12.76 25.38
C GLN A 141 2.22 13.55 24.09
N TYR A 142 3.23 14.39 24.03
CA TYR A 142 3.56 15.13 22.80
C TYR A 142 4.13 14.24 21.68
N ALA A 143 4.62 13.04 21.99
CA ALA A 143 5.17 12.12 20.99
C ALA A 143 4.15 11.74 19.93
N ARG A 144 2.86 11.59 20.29
CA ARG A 144 1.77 11.32 19.33
C ARG A 144 1.66 12.42 18.27
N TYR A 145 1.73 13.69 18.70
CA TYR A 145 1.63 14.81 17.77
C TYR A 145 2.86 14.93 16.86
N LEU A 146 4.05 14.58 17.38
CA LEU A 146 5.26 14.55 16.57
C LEU A 146 5.19 13.43 15.51
N ILE A 147 4.69 12.26 15.88
CA ILE A 147 4.52 11.13 14.95
C ILE A 147 3.43 11.47 13.91
N ALA A 148 2.29 12.02 14.36
CA ALA A 148 1.22 12.44 13.46
C ALA A 148 1.70 13.51 12.47
N ALA A 149 2.45 14.50 12.94
CA ALA A 149 3.04 15.53 12.11
C ALA A 149 4.08 14.96 11.11
N GLY A 150 4.93 14.04 11.57
CA GLY A 150 5.88 13.33 10.71
C GLY A 150 5.18 12.56 9.60
N CYS A 151 4.13 11.83 9.93
CA CYS A 151 3.31 11.11 8.95
C CYS A 151 2.60 12.05 7.96
N ALA A 152 2.17 13.23 8.39
CA ALA A 152 1.53 14.23 7.53
C ALA A 152 2.54 14.98 6.63
N LEU A 153 3.77 15.16 7.11
CA LEU A 153 4.82 15.87 6.36
C LEU A 153 5.28 15.10 5.11
N VAL A 154 5.30 13.78 5.15
CA VAL A 154 5.73 12.94 4.02
C VAL A 154 4.87 13.18 2.77
N PRO A 155 3.53 13.03 2.82
CA PRO A 155 2.69 13.34 1.67
C PRO A 155 2.76 14.82 1.26
N ALA A 156 2.80 15.74 2.22
CA ALA A 156 2.93 17.16 1.93
C ALA A 156 4.23 17.48 1.16
N ALA A 157 5.36 16.91 1.57
CA ALA A 157 6.64 17.11 0.90
C ALA A 157 6.62 16.56 -0.54
N VAL A 158 6.01 15.39 -0.76
CA VAL A 158 5.88 14.79 -2.11
C VAL A 158 5.00 15.66 -3.00
N LEU A 159 3.87 16.16 -2.49
CA LEU A 159 3.00 17.08 -3.25
C LEU A 159 3.72 18.37 -3.62
N CYS A 160 4.40 19.01 -2.67
CA CYS A 160 5.18 20.23 -2.92
C CYS A 160 6.31 20.00 -3.94
N ALA A 161 7.00 18.87 -3.86
CA ALA A 161 8.05 18.53 -4.83
C ALA A 161 7.47 18.28 -6.23
N GLY A 162 6.31 17.65 -6.32
CA GLY A 162 5.59 17.44 -7.59
C GLY A 162 5.17 18.75 -8.24
N GLU A 163 4.59 19.69 -7.48
CA GLU A 163 4.22 21.02 -7.99
C GLU A 163 5.43 21.85 -8.41
N ALA A 164 6.52 21.80 -7.65
CA ALA A 164 7.75 22.50 -7.98
C ALA A 164 8.35 22.00 -9.30
N SER A 165 8.33 20.68 -9.51
CA SER A 165 8.78 20.05 -10.76
C SER A 165 7.89 20.43 -11.94
N ALA A 166 6.57 20.42 -11.77
CA ALA A 166 5.61 20.80 -12.80
C ALA A 166 5.79 22.28 -13.23
N ARG A 167 5.99 23.18 -12.28
CA ARG A 167 6.25 24.59 -12.57
C ARG A 167 7.58 24.80 -13.30
N GLY A 168 8.62 24.05 -12.97
CA GLY A 168 9.92 24.11 -13.65
C GLY A 168 9.83 23.69 -15.13
N HIS A 169 8.99 22.71 -15.47
CA HIS A 169 8.77 22.28 -16.85
C HIS A 169 7.99 23.30 -17.68
N VAL A 170 7.02 23.99 -17.09
CA VAL A 170 6.23 25.03 -17.81
C VAL A 170 7.09 26.25 -18.19
N PHE A 171 8.09 26.58 -17.37
CA PHE A 171 9.03 27.69 -17.70
C PHE A 171 9.99 27.33 -18.85
N ARG A 172 10.32 26.05 -19.02
CA ARG A 172 11.29 25.60 -20.03
C ARG A 172 10.72 25.43 -21.45
N ILE A 173 9.40 25.40 -21.57
CA ILE A 173 8.70 25.30 -22.88
C ILE A 173 8.40 26.68 -23.49
N ARG A 174 8.66 27.78 -22.76
CA ARG A 174 8.30 29.14 -23.17
C ARG A 174 9.48 29.96 -23.70
N ASP A 175 10.68 29.38 -23.72
CA ASP A 175 11.90 29.90 -24.38
C ASP A 175 12.22 29.07 -25.63
#